data_b55d4a2c3c3b1cba70dc0ffe2b27a17a
#
_entry.id   b55d4a2c3c3b1cba70dc0ffe2b27a17a
#
_cell.length_a   1.000
_cell.length_b   1.000
_cell.length_c   1.000
_cell.angle_alpha   90.00
_cell.angle_beta   90.00
_cell.angle_gamma   90.00
#
_symmetry.space_group_name_H-M   'P 1'
#
loop_
_entity.id
_entity.type
_entity.pdbx_description
1 polymer ?
#
loop_
_entity_poly.entity_id
_entity_poly.type
_entity_poly.pdbx_seq_one_letter_code
_entity_poly.pdbx_strand_id
1 'polypeptide(L)'
;MQTVTSLPADDKMCGWYHTSRARTPRPGHTGESQARWAIIGAGFTGLAAARQLALNFPDDEIVLIDAQEVGFGTSGRNAGFAIDLPHDIGADDYIGDIDTARTTLKLNLLGQTILRDLVDEHGIDCHMTASGKYQAAVEERGVAVLDAYRRGLDKLGQPYQVIDGAALPEHIGTSFYRKALFTPGTVLVQPSGLVKGLADCLPPNVTLYEGTAITDVDYGEKIVLAHRNGRIVADKLVLANNAFGMRFGFLARTMLPVFLYASLTRPLTAAEQAELGGKPVWGVIPADPFGSTLRRTHDNRILVRNSFSFNPDGRPREQCLDRFAQRHRLSFERRFPMLPQVDFEYTWSGSLALSQNHKGFFGQLAPNVYGALCCNGLGTVTGTLLADWLAGKPNELTNFLLDTSGPNKAPPEPFLSVGVNATLWWGQRKAGLEA
;
A
#
# COMPACT_ATOMS: atom_id res chain seq x y z
N MET A 1 -8.37 29.81 6.35
CA MET A 1 -7.40 29.29 5.38
C MET A 1 -6.41 28.38 6.10
N GLN A 2 -6.19 27.16 5.60
CA GLN A 2 -5.26 26.15 6.15
C GLN A 2 -4.07 26.04 5.19
N THR A 3 -2.87 26.34 5.68
CA THR A 3 -1.64 26.17 4.89
C THR A 3 -1.12 24.74 4.99
N VAL A 4 -0.80 24.12 3.86
CA VAL A 4 -0.19 22.80 3.75
C VAL A 4 1.33 22.94 3.82
N THR A 5 1.88 22.71 5.00
CA THR A 5 3.28 23.03 5.32
C THR A 5 4.32 22.01 4.83
N SER A 6 3.90 20.82 4.42
CA SER A 6 4.81 19.76 3.94
C SER A 6 4.19 19.06 2.74
N LEU A 7 4.89 19.13 1.63
CA LEU A 7 4.52 18.45 0.38
C LEU A 7 5.18 17.07 0.30
N PRO A 8 4.54 16.09 -0.39
CA PRO A 8 5.16 14.81 -0.60
C PRO A 8 6.47 14.96 -1.38
N ALA A 9 7.46 14.19 -0.97
CA ALA A 9 8.73 14.08 -1.65
C ALA A 9 9.16 12.61 -1.55
N ASP A 10 9.21 11.92 -2.67
CA ASP A 10 9.67 10.53 -2.74
C ASP A 10 11.02 10.47 -3.47
N ASP A 11 11.84 9.48 -3.10
CA ASP A 11 13.07 9.21 -3.83
C ASP A 11 12.76 8.77 -5.27
N LYS A 12 13.69 9.00 -6.19
CA LYS A 12 13.51 8.70 -7.63
C LYS A 12 13.90 7.27 -8.02
N MET A 13 14.22 6.42 -7.05
CA MET A 13 14.84 5.11 -7.28
C MET A 13 13.86 3.93 -7.24
N CYS A 14 12.55 4.17 -7.30
CA CYS A 14 11.56 3.10 -7.24
C CYS A 14 11.66 2.13 -8.44
N GLY A 15 12.11 0.91 -8.20
CA GLY A 15 12.25 -0.11 -9.23
C GLY A 15 10.93 -0.42 -9.95
N TRP A 16 9.80 -0.43 -9.23
CA TRP A 16 8.49 -0.63 -9.85
C TRP A 16 8.13 0.48 -10.85
N TYR A 17 8.47 1.72 -10.53
CA TYR A 17 8.19 2.85 -11.41
C TYR A 17 9.00 2.74 -12.72
N HIS A 18 10.27 2.36 -12.62
CA HIS A 18 11.18 2.24 -13.76
C HIS A 18 10.96 0.98 -14.60
N THR A 19 10.48 -0.11 -14.01
CA THR A 19 10.21 -1.38 -14.72
C THR A 19 8.78 -1.52 -15.24
N SER A 20 7.87 -0.61 -14.87
CA SER A 20 6.53 -0.56 -15.43
C SER A 20 6.50 0.15 -16.78
N ARG A 21 5.42 -0.06 -17.55
CA ARG A 21 5.18 0.68 -18.78
C ARG A 21 5.34 2.20 -18.55
N ALA A 22 6.06 2.86 -19.46
CA ALA A 22 6.15 4.32 -19.48
C ALA A 22 4.77 4.93 -19.71
N ARG A 23 4.48 6.01 -18.97
CA ARG A 23 3.25 6.78 -19.08
C ARG A 23 3.62 8.26 -19.18
N THR A 24 2.91 8.99 -20.04
CA THR A 24 3.01 10.45 -20.04
C THR A 24 2.09 10.99 -18.95
N PRO A 25 2.61 11.72 -17.95
CA PRO A 25 1.78 12.34 -16.93
C PRO A 25 0.76 13.31 -17.53
N ARG A 26 -0.40 13.42 -16.92
CA ARG A 26 -1.38 14.45 -17.29
C ARG A 26 -0.84 15.83 -16.91
N PRO A 27 -1.20 16.89 -17.65
CA PRO A 27 -0.72 18.23 -17.34
C PRO A 27 -1.18 18.69 -15.95
N GLY A 28 -0.34 19.47 -15.30
CA GLY A 28 -0.71 20.14 -14.05
C GLY A 28 -1.76 21.24 -14.30
N HIS A 29 -2.56 21.52 -13.27
CA HIS A 29 -3.55 22.58 -13.32
C HIS A 29 -2.90 23.96 -13.41
N THR A 30 -3.52 24.86 -14.20
CA THR A 30 -3.14 26.27 -14.31
C THR A 30 -4.39 27.15 -14.35
N GLY A 31 -4.30 28.38 -13.80
CA GLY A 31 -5.40 29.32 -13.79
C GLY A 31 -6.45 29.01 -12.74
N GLU A 32 -7.71 29.27 -13.07
CA GLU A 32 -8.86 29.05 -12.19
C GLU A 32 -9.84 28.09 -12.82
N SER A 33 -10.35 27.13 -12.02
CA SER A 33 -11.39 26.21 -12.44
C SER A 33 -12.39 25.95 -11.32
N GLN A 34 -13.54 25.42 -11.68
CA GLN A 34 -14.58 24.99 -10.75
C GLN A 34 -14.89 23.52 -11.01
N ALA A 35 -15.30 22.81 -9.96
CA ALA A 35 -15.77 21.44 -10.05
C ALA A 35 -16.81 21.15 -8.97
N ARG A 36 -17.66 20.16 -9.20
CA ARG A 36 -18.55 19.67 -8.16
C ARG A 36 -17.77 18.96 -7.05
N TRP A 37 -16.80 18.15 -7.48
CA TRP A 37 -15.97 17.33 -6.60
C TRP A 37 -14.49 17.58 -6.84
N ALA A 38 -13.75 17.81 -5.78
CA ALA A 38 -12.29 17.76 -5.81
C ALA A 38 -11.80 16.57 -4.96
N ILE A 39 -10.81 15.84 -5.47
CA ILE A 39 -10.20 14.71 -4.77
C ILE A 39 -8.70 14.96 -4.72
N ILE A 40 -8.09 14.88 -3.53
CA ILE A 40 -6.65 15.05 -3.35
C ILE A 40 -5.98 13.71 -3.09
N GLY A 41 -5.07 13.33 -3.99
CA GLY A 41 -4.32 12.08 -4.02
C GLY A 41 -4.83 11.12 -5.10
N ALA A 42 -4.03 10.90 -6.14
CA ALA A 42 -4.31 9.96 -7.24
C ALA A 42 -3.63 8.59 -7.01
N GLY A 43 -3.63 8.12 -5.77
CA GLY A 43 -3.34 6.73 -5.41
C GLY A 43 -4.57 5.82 -5.56
N PHE A 44 -4.47 4.56 -5.15
CA PHE A 44 -5.58 3.59 -5.26
C PHE A 44 -6.90 4.12 -4.69
N THR A 45 -6.87 4.80 -3.55
CA THR A 45 -8.08 5.33 -2.90
C THR A 45 -8.72 6.44 -3.73
N GLY A 46 -7.93 7.42 -4.17
CA GLY A 46 -8.45 8.57 -4.94
C GLY A 46 -8.90 8.20 -6.34
N LEU A 47 -8.18 7.31 -7.01
CA LEU A 47 -8.59 6.78 -8.33
C LEU A 47 -9.92 6.01 -8.25
N ALA A 48 -10.07 5.16 -7.22
CA ALA A 48 -11.31 4.42 -7.00
C ALA A 48 -12.47 5.35 -6.63
N ALA A 49 -12.24 6.34 -5.75
CA ALA A 49 -13.25 7.34 -5.39
C ALA A 49 -13.66 8.19 -6.61
N ALA A 50 -12.70 8.66 -7.41
CA ALA A 50 -12.98 9.45 -8.61
C ALA A 50 -13.80 8.66 -9.61
N ARG A 51 -13.39 7.42 -9.92
CA ARG A 51 -14.13 6.54 -10.83
C ARG A 51 -15.56 6.29 -10.35
N GLN A 52 -15.72 5.92 -9.08
CA GLN A 52 -17.04 5.57 -8.56
C GLN A 52 -17.96 6.79 -8.41
N LEU A 53 -17.41 7.96 -8.04
CA LEU A 53 -18.18 9.22 -8.07
C LEU A 53 -18.64 9.54 -9.49
N ALA A 54 -17.77 9.37 -10.49
CA ALA A 54 -18.11 9.62 -11.89
C ALA A 54 -19.23 8.70 -12.39
N LEU A 55 -19.26 7.45 -11.97
CA LEU A 55 -20.32 6.49 -12.28
C LEU A 55 -21.64 6.83 -11.54
N ASN A 56 -21.54 7.32 -10.30
CA ASN A 56 -22.70 7.68 -9.50
C ASN A 56 -23.30 9.03 -9.90
N PHE A 57 -22.49 9.94 -10.40
CA PHE A 57 -22.86 11.32 -10.79
C PHE A 57 -22.31 11.64 -12.18
N PRO A 58 -22.88 11.08 -13.24
CA PRO A 58 -22.33 11.20 -14.61
C PRO A 58 -22.30 12.63 -15.16
N ASP A 59 -23.14 13.52 -14.64
CA ASP A 59 -23.23 14.92 -15.06
C ASP A 59 -22.36 15.86 -14.21
N ASP A 60 -21.75 15.35 -13.13
CA ASP A 60 -20.88 16.16 -12.26
C ASP A 60 -19.45 16.22 -12.81
N GLU A 61 -18.82 17.39 -12.75
CA GLU A 61 -17.39 17.55 -12.99
C GLU A 61 -16.60 17.14 -11.74
N ILE A 62 -15.64 16.24 -11.93
CA ILE A 62 -14.76 15.71 -10.90
C ILE A 62 -13.32 16.05 -11.24
N VAL A 63 -12.64 16.71 -10.32
CA VAL A 63 -11.20 16.99 -10.43
C VAL A 63 -10.42 16.11 -9.46
N LEU A 64 -9.50 15.32 -9.99
CA LEU A 64 -8.55 14.50 -9.23
C LEU A 64 -7.17 15.15 -9.31
N ILE A 65 -6.54 15.38 -8.16
CA ILE A 65 -5.32 16.18 -8.05
C ILE A 65 -4.25 15.34 -7.34
N ASP A 66 -3.07 15.24 -7.94
CA ASP A 66 -1.89 14.70 -7.23
C ASP A 66 -0.74 15.71 -7.27
N ALA A 67 -0.02 15.79 -6.16
CA ALA A 67 1.18 16.63 -6.04
C ALA A 67 2.35 16.11 -6.87
N GLN A 68 2.34 14.83 -7.21
CA GLN A 68 3.35 14.11 -7.98
C GLN A 68 2.72 13.43 -9.20
N GLU A 69 3.52 12.68 -9.95
CA GLU A 69 3.04 11.80 -11.01
C GLU A 69 2.38 10.56 -10.42
N VAL A 70 1.33 10.06 -11.08
CA VAL A 70 0.67 8.81 -10.68
C VAL A 70 1.65 7.65 -10.73
N GLY A 71 1.66 6.85 -9.66
CA GLY A 71 2.57 5.73 -9.48
C GLY A 71 3.89 6.10 -8.80
N PHE A 72 4.17 7.39 -8.60
CA PHE A 72 5.38 7.84 -7.92
C PHE A 72 5.25 7.74 -6.40
N GLY A 73 4.07 7.95 -5.83
CA GLY A 73 3.79 7.80 -4.39
C GLY A 73 3.59 6.34 -3.96
N THR A 74 3.10 6.16 -2.74
CA THR A 74 2.99 4.86 -2.02
C THR A 74 2.25 3.77 -2.80
N SER A 75 1.24 4.11 -3.60
CA SER A 75 0.48 3.15 -4.40
C SER A 75 1.34 2.42 -5.43
N GLY A 76 2.36 3.08 -5.99
CA GLY A 76 3.31 2.46 -6.92
C GLY A 76 4.54 1.84 -6.26
N ARG A 77 4.72 1.97 -4.93
CA ARG A 77 5.97 1.60 -4.21
C ARG A 77 5.85 0.37 -3.31
N ASN A 78 4.64 -0.14 -3.10
CA ASN A 78 4.38 -1.27 -2.23
C ASN A 78 4.92 -2.59 -2.81
N ALA A 79 4.89 -3.68 -2.04
CA ALA A 79 5.44 -4.96 -2.48
C ALA A 79 4.56 -5.71 -3.51
N GLY A 80 3.41 -5.18 -3.88
CA GLY A 80 2.54 -5.72 -4.94
C GLY A 80 1.74 -6.95 -4.54
N PHE A 81 1.35 -7.07 -3.27
CA PHE A 81 0.47 -8.11 -2.76
C PHE A 81 -0.94 -7.55 -2.56
N ALA A 82 -1.92 -8.02 -3.30
CA ALA A 82 -3.33 -7.87 -2.99
C ALA A 82 -3.76 -9.10 -2.18
N ILE A 83 -3.75 -8.97 -0.87
CA ILE A 83 -4.01 -10.06 0.07
C ILE A 83 -5.51 -10.15 0.33
N ASP A 84 -6.06 -11.38 0.24
CA ASP A 84 -7.45 -11.69 0.54
C ASP A 84 -7.74 -11.78 2.03
N LEU A 85 -6.86 -12.43 2.78
CA LEU A 85 -7.05 -12.76 4.19
C LEU A 85 -6.80 -11.58 5.12
N PRO A 86 -7.55 -11.44 6.21
CA PRO A 86 -7.24 -10.50 7.26
C PRO A 86 -5.92 -10.85 7.95
N HIS A 87 -5.22 -9.84 8.46
CA HIS A 87 -4.00 -9.96 9.25
C HIS A 87 -4.09 -9.03 10.45
N ASP A 88 -4.65 -9.49 11.55
CA ASP A 88 -4.61 -8.76 12.82
C ASP A 88 -3.32 -9.13 13.58
N ILE A 89 -2.28 -8.30 13.39
CA ILE A 89 -0.96 -8.49 14.02
C ILE A 89 -1.04 -8.39 15.56
N GLY A 90 -2.09 -7.75 16.09
CA GLY A 90 -2.33 -7.62 17.52
C GLY A 90 -2.99 -8.83 18.17
N ALA A 91 -3.57 -9.73 17.37
CA ALA A 91 -4.25 -10.92 17.85
C ALA A 91 -3.31 -12.13 17.94
N ASP A 92 -3.53 -12.99 18.95
CA ASP A 92 -2.72 -14.20 19.19
C ASP A 92 -2.76 -15.21 18.03
N ASP A 93 -3.82 -15.21 17.21
CA ASP A 93 -4.02 -16.10 16.08
C ASP A 93 -4.04 -15.39 14.73
N TYR A 94 -3.63 -14.13 14.67
CA TYR A 94 -3.64 -13.26 13.47
C TYR A 94 -5.03 -13.00 12.88
N ILE A 95 -6.09 -13.52 13.47
CA ILE A 95 -7.48 -13.36 13.00
C ILE A 95 -8.28 -12.52 13.98
N GLY A 96 -8.10 -12.72 15.29
CA GLY A 96 -8.79 -11.97 16.33
C GLY A 96 -10.30 -12.23 16.36
N ASP A 97 -11.10 -11.19 16.42
CA ASP A 97 -12.56 -11.28 16.39
C ASP A 97 -13.06 -11.82 15.05
N ILE A 98 -13.82 -12.90 15.11
CA ILE A 98 -14.19 -13.67 13.91
C ILE A 98 -15.14 -12.91 12.98
N ASP A 99 -16.03 -12.07 13.49
CA ASP A 99 -17.01 -11.35 12.68
C ASP A 99 -16.32 -10.14 12.01
N THR A 100 -15.42 -9.48 12.72
CA THR A 100 -14.52 -8.48 12.15
C THR A 100 -13.64 -9.08 11.05
N ALA A 101 -13.07 -10.25 11.28
CA ALA A 101 -12.24 -10.95 10.31
C ALA A 101 -13.02 -11.35 9.05
N ARG A 102 -14.25 -11.86 9.19
CA ARG A 102 -15.14 -12.18 8.06
C ARG A 102 -15.49 -10.95 7.24
N THR A 103 -15.76 -9.83 7.90
CA THR A 103 -16.09 -8.58 7.22
C THR A 103 -14.85 -8.01 6.50
N THR A 104 -13.69 -8.09 7.13
CA THR A 104 -12.40 -7.69 6.51
C THR A 104 -12.07 -8.57 5.30
N LEU A 105 -12.32 -9.88 5.38
CA LEU A 105 -12.19 -10.80 4.24
C LEU A 105 -13.10 -10.36 3.07
N LYS A 106 -14.37 -10.04 3.33
CA LYS A 106 -15.30 -9.52 2.29
C LYS A 106 -14.78 -8.22 1.66
N LEU A 107 -14.24 -7.29 2.46
CA LEU A 107 -13.62 -6.05 1.96
C LEU A 107 -12.42 -6.33 1.04
N ASN A 108 -11.53 -7.23 1.47
CA ASN A 108 -10.35 -7.60 0.67
C ASN A 108 -10.75 -8.25 -0.66
N LEU A 109 -11.68 -9.20 -0.63
CA LEU A 109 -12.19 -9.87 -1.82
C LEU A 109 -12.91 -8.91 -2.77
N LEU A 110 -13.73 -7.98 -2.25
CA LEU A 110 -14.35 -6.93 -3.06
C LEU A 110 -13.29 -6.05 -3.73
N GLY A 111 -12.26 -5.64 -2.99
CA GLY A 111 -11.15 -4.88 -3.55
C GLY A 111 -10.40 -5.62 -4.66
N GLN A 112 -10.13 -6.91 -4.48
CA GLN A 112 -9.53 -7.75 -5.52
C GLN A 112 -10.44 -7.90 -6.75
N THR A 113 -11.74 -8.07 -6.55
CA THR A 113 -12.73 -8.19 -7.64
C THR A 113 -12.75 -6.92 -8.47
N ILE A 114 -12.89 -5.74 -7.82
CA ILE A 114 -12.87 -4.45 -8.52
C ILE A 114 -11.57 -4.28 -9.33
N LEU A 115 -10.43 -4.62 -8.75
CA LEU A 115 -9.14 -4.48 -9.46
C LEU A 115 -9.04 -5.45 -10.64
N ARG A 116 -9.49 -6.69 -10.49
CA ARG A 116 -9.47 -7.69 -11.57
C ARG A 116 -10.38 -7.27 -12.73
N ASP A 117 -11.61 -6.87 -12.41
CA ASP A 117 -12.57 -6.44 -13.42
C ASP A 117 -12.02 -5.26 -14.23
N LEU A 118 -11.40 -4.27 -13.58
CA LEU A 118 -10.78 -3.12 -14.25
C LEU A 118 -9.56 -3.51 -15.09
N VAL A 119 -8.74 -4.44 -14.58
CA VAL A 119 -7.57 -4.94 -15.33
C VAL A 119 -8.03 -5.68 -16.59
N ASP A 120 -9.06 -6.52 -16.49
CA ASP A 120 -9.58 -7.30 -17.60
C ASP A 120 -10.33 -6.41 -18.60
N GLU A 121 -11.19 -5.49 -18.13
CA GLU A 121 -11.97 -4.57 -18.97
C GLU A 121 -11.07 -3.63 -19.79
N HIS A 122 -9.99 -3.11 -19.17
CA HIS A 122 -9.17 -2.08 -19.80
C HIS A 122 -7.79 -2.59 -20.28
N GLY A 123 -7.52 -3.90 -20.14
CA GLY A 123 -6.24 -4.49 -20.55
C GLY A 123 -5.03 -3.87 -19.82
N ILE A 124 -5.15 -3.62 -18.51
CA ILE A 124 -4.09 -2.95 -17.74
C ILE A 124 -2.87 -3.88 -17.60
N ASP A 125 -1.74 -3.44 -18.14
CA ASP A 125 -0.46 -4.16 -18.04
C ASP A 125 0.16 -3.97 -16.64
N CYS A 126 -0.19 -4.88 -15.72
CA CYS A 126 0.31 -4.91 -14.35
C CYS A 126 0.73 -6.31 -13.88
N HIS A 127 0.86 -7.26 -14.80
CA HIS A 127 1.26 -8.65 -14.50
C HIS A 127 0.45 -9.26 -13.33
N MET A 128 -0.87 -9.02 -13.31
CA MET A 128 -1.75 -9.57 -12.29
C MET A 128 -1.76 -11.09 -12.33
N THR A 129 -1.36 -11.73 -11.23
CA THR A 129 -1.19 -13.18 -11.15
C THR A 129 -1.79 -13.74 -9.87
N ALA A 130 -2.76 -14.66 -9.98
CA ALA A 130 -3.34 -15.39 -8.87
C ALA A 130 -2.37 -16.50 -8.39
N SER A 131 -1.28 -16.09 -7.74
CA SER A 131 -0.18 -16.97 -7.33
C SER A 131 -0.30 -17.50 -5.91
N GLY A 132 -1.24 -16.97 -5.11
CA GLY A 132 -1.23 -17.15 -3.67
C GLY A 132 -0.02 -16.47 -3.01
N LYS A 133 0.17 -16.73 -1.72
CA LYS A 133 1.34 -16.30 -0.98
C LYS A 133 1.84 -17.37 -0.02
N TYR A 134 3.11 -17.32 0.28
CA TYR A 134 3.74 -18.08 1.35
C TYR A 134 3.93 -17.16 2.54
N GLN A 135 3.49 -17.57 3.74
CA GLN A 135 3.94 -16.98 4.99
C GLN A 135 4.96 -17.91 5.60
N ALA A 136 6.22 -17.48 5.68
CA ALA A 136 7.33 -18.37 5.97
C ALA A 136 8.07 -18.00 7.26
N ALA A 137 8.59 -19.01 7.95
CA ALA A 137 9.30 -18.90 9.21
C ALA A 137 10.69 -19.55 9.12
N VAL A 138 11.68 -18.87 9.70
CA VAL A 138 13.06 -19.35 9.82
C VAL A 138 13.33 -19.94 11.21
N GLU A 139 12.85 -19.28 12.27
CA GLU A 139 13.09 -19.61 13.65
C GLU A 139 11.84 -20.23 14.31
N GLU A 140 12.04 -20.97 15.41
CA GLU A 140 10.97 -21.67 16.14
C GLU A 140 9.81 -20.74 16.55
N ARG A 141 10.13 -19.53 16.98
CA ARG A 141 9.10 -18.53 17.30
C ARG A 141 8.24 -18.13 16.09
N GLY A 142 8.85 -18.07 14.88
CA GLY A 142 8.11 -17.85 13.65
C GLY A 142 7.21 -19.03 13.30
N VAL A 143 7.68 -20.26 13.53
CA VAL A 143 6.87 -21.48 13.39
C VAL A 143 5.65 -21.44 14.32
N ALA A 144 5.83 -21.02 15.59
CA ALA A 144 4.73 -20.85 16.52
C ALA A 144 3.69 -19.82 16.05
N VAL A 145 4.14 -18.73 15.41
CA VAL A 145 3.25 -17.74 14.76
C VAL A 145 2.45 -18.38 13.61
N LEU A 146 3.11 -19.16 12.75
CA LEU A 146 2.42 -19.87 11.66
C LEU A 146 1.38 -20.86 12.18
N ASP A 147 1.69 -21.61 13.26
CA ASP A 147 0.77 -22.54 13.86
C ASP A 147 -0.42 -21.83 14.54
N ALA A 148 -0.20 -20.63 15.09
CA ALA A 148 -1.27 -19.78 15.60
C ALA A 148 -2.18 -19.27 14.47
N TYR A 149 -1.59 -18.76 13.40
CA TYR A 149 -2.32 -18.30 12.22
C TYR A 149 -3.12 -19.44 11.56
N ARG A 150 -2.55 -20.64 11.48
CA ARG A 150 -3.25 -21.83 10.99
C ARG A 150 -4.55 -22.08 11.77
N ARG A 151 -4.50 -22.01 13.11
CA ARG A 151 -5.71 -22.15 13.95
C ARG A 151 -6.74 -21.05 13.66
N GLY A 152 -6.29 -19.82 13.41
CA GLY A 152 -7.15 -18.72 12.98
C GLY A 152 -7.81 -18.99 11.63
N LEU A 153 -7.06 -19.51 10.67
CA LEU A 153 -7.60 -19.89 9.35
C LEU A 153 -8.62 -21.02 9.44
N ASP A 154 -8.39 -22.01 10.30
CA ASP A 154 -9.37 -23.06 10.59
C ASP A 154 -10.69 -22.49 11.12
N LYS A 155 -10.64 -21.53 12.08
CA LYS A 155 -11.83 -20.83 12.59
C LYS A 155 -12.56 -20.03 11.52
N LEU A 156 -11.80 -19.41 10.59
CA LEU A 156 -12.34 -18.62 9.50
C LEU A 156 -12.83 -19.46 8.33
N GLY A 157 -12.51 -20.77 8.31
CA GLY A 157 -12.87 -21.69 7.24
C GLY A 157 -12.12 -21.42 5.93
N GLN A 158 -10.88 -20.91 6.00
CA GLN A 158 -10.11 -20.55 4.82
C GLN A 158 -9.06 -21.62 4.46
N PRO A 159 -8.88 -21.91 3.16
CA PRO A 159 -7.96 -22.92 2.70
C PRO A 159 -6.49 -22.50 2.89
N TYR A 160 -5.68 -23.43 3.30
CA TYR A 160 -4.21 -23.29 3.37
C TYR A 160 -3.52 -24.63 3.12
N GLN A 161 -2.21 -24.57 2.85
CA GLN A 161 -1.33 -25.73 2.80
C GLN A 161 -0.13 -25.47 3.70
N VAL A 162 0.18 -26.43 4.57
CA VAL A 162 1.44 -26.42 5.32
C VAL A 162 2.54 -27.00 4.44
N ILE A 163 3.66 -26.29 4.33
CA ILE A 163 4.81 -26.72 3.53
C ILE A 163 6.03 -26.78 4.45
N ASP A 164 6.60 -27.94 4.56
CA ASP A 164 7.83 -28.17 5.32
C ASP A 164 9.06 -27.63 4.58
N GLY A 165 10.10 -27.25 5.33
CA GLY A 165 11.30 -26.64 4.79
C GLY A 165 11.95 -27.42 3.66
N ALA A 166 11.92 -28.77 3.72
CA ALA A 166 12.48 -29.65 2.68
C ALA A 166 11.78 -29.51 1.32
N ALA A 167 10.49 -29.14 1.28
CA ALA A 167 9.73 -28.96 0.05
C ALA A 167 9.79 -27.52 -0.50
N LEU A 168 10.21 -26.54 0.29
CA LEU A 168 10.23 -25.13 -0.12
C LEU A 168 11.10 -24.80 -1.32
N PRO A 169 12.24 -25.49 -1.60
CA PRO A 169 13.01 -25.27 -2.82
C PRO A 169 12.20 -25.45 -4.11
N GLU A 170 11.26 -26.41 -4.15
CA GLU A 170 10.38 -26.66 -5.31
C GLU A 170 9.35 -25.52 -5.51
N HIS A 171 9.06 -24.75 -4.46
CA HIS A 171 8.10 -23.66 -4.49
C HIS A 171 8.73 -22.29 -4.70
N ILE A 172 9.76 -21.96 -3.93
CA ILE A 172 10.35 -20.61 -3.86
C ILE A 172 11.87 -20.58 -4.07
N GLY A 173 12.48 -21.70 -4.45
CA GLY A 173 13.88 -21.77 -4.84
C GLY A 173 14.88 -21.68 -3.68
N THR A 174 14.45 -21.85 -2.43
CA THR A 174 15.37 -21.77 -1.27
C THR A 174 14.97 -22.71 -0.14
N SER A 175 15.97 -23.28 0.53
CA SER A 175 15.84 -24.08 1.74
C SER A 175 16.01 -23.28 3.03
N PHE A 176 16.06 -21.97 2.95
CA PHE A 176 16.34 -21.08 4.09
C PHE A 176 15.28 -21.16 5.19
N TYR A 177 14.03 -21.38 4.82
CA TYR A 177 12.91 -21.42 5.76
C TYR A 177 12.64 -22.83 6.27
N ARG A 178 12.23 -22.93 7.53
CA ARG A 178 11.88 -24.20 8.18
C ARG A 178 10.47 -24.67 7.84
N LYS A 179 9.55 -23.72 7.65
CA LYS A 179 8.13 -23.99 7.43
C LYS A 179 7.47 -22.81 6.74
N ALA A 180 6.44 -23.07 5.96
CA ALA A 180 5.57 -22.03 5.43
C ALA A 180 4.10 -22.46 5.45
N LEU A 181 3.20 -21.48 5.54
CA LEU A 181 1.79 -21.61 5.17
C LEU A 181 1.58 -21.01 3.80
N PHE A 182 1.10 -21.78 2.87
CA PHE A 182 0.63 -21.29 1.58
C PHE A 182 -0.87 -21.02 1.65
N THR A 183 -1.31 -19.82 1.22
CA THR A 183 -2.73 -19.45 1.08
C THR A 183 -2.98 -19.01 -0.36
N PRO A 184 -4.02 -19.57 -1.04
CA PRO A 184 -4.18 -19.44 -2.50
C PRO A 184 -4.81 -18.13 -2.97
N GLY A 185 -5.50 -17.37 -2.10
CA GLY A 185 -6.35 -16.24 -2.51
C GLY A 185 -5.60 -14.94 -2.80
N THR A 186 -4.31 -14.85 -2.48
CA THR A 186 -3.52 -13.64 -2.73
C THR A 186 -3.18 -13.50 -4.22
N VAL A 187 -3.31 -12.27 -4.73
CA VAL A 187 -2.93 -11.87 -6.09
C VAL A 187 -1.67 -11.01 -6.03
N LEU A 188 -0.70 -11.29 -6.90
CA LEU A 188 0.49 -10.47 -7.08
C LEU A 188 0.32 -9.56 -8.28
N VAL A 189 0.75 -8.30 -8.13
CA VAL A 189 0.66 -7.28 -9.19
C VAL A 189 1.96 -6.48 -9.29
N GLN A 190 2.26 -5.91 -10.44
CA GLN A 190 3.24 -4.83 -10.56
C GLN A 190 2.54 -3.52 -10.17
N PRO A 191 2.80 -2.97 -8.97
CA PRO A 191 1.93 -1.94 -8.40
C PRO A 191 1.95 -0.61 -9.14
N SER A 192 3.10 -0.23 -9.72
CA SER A 192 3.20 1.01 -10.50
C SER A 192 2.46 0.87 -11.83
N GLY A 193 2.55 -0.28 -12.51
CA GLY A 193 1.77 -0.56 -13.72
C GLY A 193 0.26 -0.54 -13.45
N LEU A 194 -0.16 -1.14 -12.34
CA LEU A 194 -1.56 -1.14 -11.96
C LEU A 194 -2.10 0.27 -11.71
N VAL A 195 -1.46 1.08 -10.87
CA VAL A 195 -1.96 2.42 -10.55
C VAL A 195 -1.90 3.36 -11.74
N LYS A 196 -0.89 3.24 -12.62
CA LYS A 196 -0.80 3.99 -13.89
C LYS A 196 -1.95 3.62 -14.83
N GLY A 197 -2.24 2.33 -14.99
CA GLY A 197 -3.34 1.84 -15.81
C GLY A 197 -4.71 2.31 -15.31
N LEU A 198 -4.94 2.26 -13.98
CA LEU A 198 -6.16 2.80 -13.38
C LEU A 198 -6.36 4.30 -13.65
N ALA A 199 -5.28 5.07 -13.70
CA ALA A 199 -5.36 6.50 -14.02
C ALA A 199 -5.65 6.75 -15.52
N ASP A 200 -5.22 5.86 -16.40
CA ASP A 200 -5.45 5.98 -17.83
C ASP A 200 -6.89 5.62 -18.25
N CYS A 201 -7.60 4.83 -17.45
CA CYS A 201 -8.98 4.40 -17.69
C CYS A 201 -10.03 5.14 -16.85
N LEU A 202 -9.74 6.34 -16.38
CA LEU A 202 -10.71 7.19 -15.67
C LEU A 202 -11.88 7.58 -16.59
N PRO A 203 -13.12 7.67 -16.07
CA PRO A 203 -14.27 8.14 -16.83
C PRO A 203 -14.08 9.57 -17.39
N PRO A 204 -14.79 9.93 -18.49
CA PRO A 204 -14.56 11.18 -19.20
C PRO A 204 -14.91 12.45 -18.40
N ASN A 205 -15.79 12.36 -17.39
CA ASN A 205 -16.13 13.46 -16.46
C ASN A 205 -15.14 13.61 -15.30
N VAL A 206 -14.02 12.84 -15.30
CA VAL A 206 -12.91 13.01 -14.36
C VAL A 206 -11.73 13.68 -15.04
N THR A 207 -11.34 14.83 -14.57
CA THR A 207 -10.11 15.51 -15.00
C THR A 207 -9.00 15.26 -13.96
N LEU A 208 -7.91 14.61 -14.40
CA LEU A 208 -6.73 14.35 -13.57
C LEU A 208 -5.66 15.43 -13.81
N TYR A 209 -5.20 16.06 -12.73
CA TYR A 209 -4.06 16.97 -12.71
C TYR A 209 -2.92 16.38 -11.88
N GLU A 210 -1.78 16.14 -12.52
CA GLU A 210 -0.55 15.64 -11.88
C GLU A 210 0.43 16.80 -11.68
N GLY A 211 1.39 16.64 -10.75
CA GLY A 211 2.34 17.70 -10.43
C GLY A 211 1.69 18.97 -9.86
N THR A 212 0.50 18.85 -9.28
CA THR A 212 -0.29 19.96 -8.75
C THR A 212 -0.39 19.88 -7.24
N ALA A 213 0.61 20.41 -6.56
CA ALA A 213 0.67 20.40 -5.11
C ALA A 213 -0.19 21.51 -4.51
N ILE A 214 -1.25 21.15 -3.77
CA ILE A 214 -2.08 22.11 -3.03
C ILE A 214 -1.28 22.66 -1.87
N THR A 215 -1.17 23.98 -1.77
CA THR A 215 -0.41 24.70 -0.74
C THR A 215 -1.29 25.33 0.33
N ASP A 216 -2.51 25.69 -0.03
CA ASP A 216 -3.47 26.33 0.88
C ASP A 216 -4.89 25.86 0.58
N VAL A 217 -5.71 25.74 1.65
CA VAL A 217 -7.10 25.36 1.53
C VAL A 217 -7.96 26.33 2.35
N ASP A 218 -9.02 26.83 1.74
CA ASP A 218 -10.08 27.56 2.45
C ASP A 218 -11.34 26.69 2.53
N TYR A 219 -11.76 26.38 3.76
CA TYR A 219 -12.93 25.56 4.06
C TYR A 219 -14.15 26.44 4.32
N GLY A 220 -14.78 26.95 3.26
CA GLY A 220 -15.99 27.73 3.32
C GLY A 220 -17.22 26.97 2.80
N GLU A 221 -18.23 27.69 2.38
CA GLU A 221 -19.38 27.13 1.65
C GLU A 221 -18.94 26.45 0.36
N LYS A 222 -18.02 27.09 -0.34
CA LYS A 222 -17.20 26.49 -1.40
C LYS A 222 -15.79 26.27 -0.85
N ILE A 223 -15.15 25.19 -1.27
CA ILE A 223 -13.79 24.85 -0.89
C ILE A 223 -12.84 25.38 -1.95
N VAL A 224 -11.87 26.21 -1.54
CA VAL A 224 -10.87 26.77 -2.45
C VAL A 224 -9.53 26.08 -2.21
N LEU A 225 -9.02 25.42 -3.23
CA LEU A 225 -7.73 24.73 -3.25
C LEU A 225 -6.74 25.60 -4.00
N ALA A 226 -5.83 26.25 -3.29
CA ALA A 226 -4.79 27.07 -3.91
C ALA A 226 -3.50 26.28 -4.14
N HIS A 227 -2.82 26.54 -5.23
CA HIS A 227 -1.53 26.00 -5.60
C HIS A 227 -0.70 27.03 -6.37
N ARG A 228 0.56 26.73 -6.64
CA ARG A 228 1.52 27.69 -7.22
C ARG A 228 1.00 28.38 -8.50
N ASN A 229 0.25 27.67 -9.35
CA ASN A 229 -0.10 28.13 -10.70
C ASN A 229 -1.60 28.51 -10.85
N GLY A 230 -2.36 28.55 -9.73
CA GLY A 230 -3.77 28.88 -9.77
C GLY A 230 -4.58 28.39 -8.56
N ARG A 231 -5.88 28.23 -8.78
CA ARG A 231 -6.81 27.71 -7.75
C ARG A 231 -7.95 26.90 -8.37
N ILE A 232 -8.45 25.96 -7.59
CA ILE A 232 -9.62 25.14 -7.92
C ILE A 232 -10.69 25.41 -6.86
N VAL A 233 -11.91 25.70 -7.29
CA VAL A 233 -13.06 25.89 -6.41
C VAL A 233 -13.98 24.68 -6.53
N ALA A 234 -14.29 24.02 -5.42
CA ALA A 234 -15.12 22.83 -5.41
C ALA A 234 -16.27 22.93 -4.39
N ASP A 235 -17.39 22.26 -4.67
CA ASP A 235 -18.48 22.15 -3.70
C ASP A 235 -18.14 21.14 -2.62
N LYS A 236 -17.44 20.08 -2.95
CA LYS A 236 -17.09 18.99 -2.03
C LYS A 236 -15.65 18.54 -2.24
N LEU A 237 -15.00 18.15 -1.14
CA LEU A 237 -13.61 17.70 -1.12
C LEU A 237 -13.53 16.29 -0.55
N VAL A 238 -12.76 15.43 -1.22
CA VAL A 238 -12.34 14.12 -0.72
C VAL A 238 -10.83 14.10 -0.52
N LEU A 239 -10.39 13.81 0.71
CA LEU A 239 -8.99 13.57 1.02
C LEU A 239 -8.68 12.07 0.89
N ALA A 240 -7.83 11.72 -0.06
CA ALA A 240 -7.35 10.38 -0.36
C ALA A 240 -5.81 10.30 -0.37
N ASN A 241 -5.15 11.25 0.29
CA ASN A 241 -3.72 11.47 0.30
C ASN A 241 -2.99 10.86 1.52
N ASN A 242 -3.57 9.80 2.09
CA ASN A 242 -2.99 8.99 3.15
C ASN A 242 -2.54 9.82 4.38
N ALA A 243 -1.32 9.62 4.91
CA ALA A 243 -0.81 10.38 6.06
C ALA A 243 -0.73 11.90 5.81
N PHE A 244 -0.67 12.34 4.57
CA PHE A 244 -0.68 13.77 4.23
C PHE A 244 -2.02 14.46 4.54
N GLY A 245 -3.11 13.71 4.75
CA GLY A 245 -4.38 14.27 5.23
C GLY A 245 -4.24 15.10 6.51
N MET A 246 -3.29 14.77 7.38
CA MET A 246 -3.00 15.56 8.59
C MET A 246 -2.50 16.98 8.27
N ARG A 247 -1.89 17.20 7.11
CA ARG A 247 -1.38 18.52 6.68
C ARG A 247 -2.50 19.44 6.19
N PHE A 248 -3.68 18.87 5.95
CA PHE A 248 -4.89 19.56 5.57
C PHE A 248 -5.74 20.00 6.78
N GLY A 249 -5.20 19.90 8.00
CA GLY A 249 -5.84 20.39 9.23
C GLY A 249 -6.71 19.36 9.94
N PHE A 250 -6.78 18.13 9.44
CA PHE A 250 -7.59 17.05 10.03
C PHE A 250 -6.73 15.97 10.68
N LEU A 251 -7.30 15.22 11.62
CA LEU A 251 -6.68 14.02 12.21
C LEU A 251 -5.25 14.27 12.76
N ALA A 252 -5.04 15.43 13.37
CA ALA A 252 -3.72 15.81 13.90
C ALA A 252 -3.17 14.74 14.87
N ARG A 253 -1.95 14.28 14.62
CA ARG A 253 -1.23 13.26 15.41
C ARG A 253 -1.92 11.89 15.46
N THR A 254 -2.70 11.51 14.46
CA THR A 254 -3.35 10.19 14.44
C THR A 254 -2.66 9.20 13.52
N MET A 255 -1.85 9.68 12.59
CA MET A 255 -1.15 8.84 11.62
C MET A 255 0.37 8.99 11.77
N LEU A 256 1.05 7.87 11.71
CA LEU A 256 2.50 7.73 11.86
C LEU A 256 3.10 7.41 10.49
N PRO A 257 3.87 8.32 9.86
CA PRO A 257 4.55 8.03 8.61
C PRO A 257 5.77 7.14 8.88
N VAL A 258 5.59 5.84 8.73
CA VAL A 258 6.66 4.85 8.81
C VAL A 258 7.12 4.50 7.40
N PHE A 259 8.42 4.59 7.16
CA PHE A 259 9.02 4.23 5.88
C PHE A 259 9.54 2.81 5.90
N LEU A 260 9.26 2.08 4.82
CA LEU A 260 9.81 0.78 4.53
C LEU A 260 10.74 0.89 3.33
N TYR A 261 11.69 -0.02 3.25
CA TYR A 261 12.69 -0.01 2.19
C TYR A 261 12.65 -1.32 1.42
N ALA A 262 12.82 -1.23 0.10
CA ALA A 262 12.84 -2.37 -0.79
C ALA A 262 14.01 -2.25 -1.78
N SER A 263 14.55 -3.40 -2.17
CA SER A 263 15.51 -3.51 -3.27
C SER A 263 15.01 -4.52 -4.30
N LEU A 264 15.28 -4.26 -5.57
CA LEU A 264 14.92 -5.12 -6.68
C LEU A 264 16.20 -5.46 -7.47
N THR A 265 16.43 -6.75 -7.69
CA THR A 265 17.60 -7.19 -8.47
C THR A 265 17.49 -6.78 -9.94
N ARG A 266 18.59 -6.85 -10.68
CA ARG A 266 18.51 -7.01 -12.13
C ARG A 266 17.73 -8.28 -12.50
N PRO A 267 17.26 -8.43 -13.73
CA PRO A 267 16.70 -9.71 -14.19
C PRO A 267 17.71 -10.82 -14.03
N LEU A 268 17.26 -11.99 -13.57
CA LEU A 268 18.06 -13.20 -13.52
C LEU A 268 18.30 -13.73 -14.93
N THR A 269 19.52 -14.12 -15.23
CA THR A 269 19.87 -14.85 -16.46
C THR A 269 19.20 -16.22 -16.47
N ALA A 270 19.12 -16.87 -17.64
CA ALA A 270 18.56 -18.20 -17.75
C ALA A 270 19.30 -19.25 -16.87
N ALA A 271 20.63 -19.12 -16.72
CA ALA A 271 21.41 -19.98 -15.83
C ALA A 271 21.05 -19.74 -14.34
N GLU A 272 20.96 -18.48 -13.92
CA GLU A 272 20.56 -18.13 -12.55
C GLU A 272 19.11 -18.55 -12.22
N GLN A 273 18.21 -18.47 -13.19
CA GLN A 273 16.85 -18.97 -13.04
C GLN A 273 16.80 -20.50 -12.87
N ALA A 274 17.62 -21.23 -13.62
CA ALA A 274 17.74 -22.68 -13.49
C ALA A 274 18.37 -23.07 -12.14
N GLU A 275 19.38 -22.33 -11.68
CA GLU A 275 20.01 -22.53 -10.38
C GLU A 275 19.05 -22.22 -9.21
N LEU A 276 18.27 -21.15 -9.31
CA LEU A 276 17.24 -20.82 -8.33
C LEU A 276 16.14 -21.88 -8.26
N GLY A 277 15.68 -22.37 -9.39
CA GLY A 277 14.54 -23.29 -9.48
C GLY A 277 13.23 -22.64 -8.98
N GLY A 278 12.37 -23.46 -8.38
CA GLY A 278 11.08 -23.03 -7.84
C GLY A 278 10.07 -22.58 -8.90
N LYS A 279 8.95 -22.02 -8.46
CA LYS A 279 7.91 -21.47 -9.35
C LYS A 279 8.39 -20.17 -10.02
N PRO A 280 7.91 -19.86 -11.24
CA PRO A 280 8.35 -18.65 -11.97
C PRO A 280 7.89 -17.34 -11.32
N VAL A 281 6.77 -17.35 -10.58
CA VAL A 281 6.24 -16.20 -9.83
C VAL A 281 5.81 -16.69 -8.46
N TRP A 282 6.28 -16.02 -7.42
CA TRP A 282 5.90 -16.30 -6.05
C TRP A 282 6.09 -15.08 -5.15
N GLY A 283 5.40 -15.07 -4.01
CA GLY A 283 5.54 -14.07 -2.98
C GLY A 283 5.61 -14.69 -1.59
N VAL A 284 6.56 -14.22 -0.78
CA VAL A 284 6.76 -14.63 0.62
C VAL A 284 6.59 -13.43 1.51
N ILE A 285 5.75 -13.55 2.53
CA ILE A 285 5.72 -12.63 3.67
C ILE A 285 6.31 -13.34 4.90
N PRO A 286 7.03 -12.64 5.77
CA PRO A 286 7.62 -13.26 6.94
C PRO A 286 6.56 -13.60 7.99
N ALA A 287 6.84 -14.59 8.84
CA ALA A 287 6.05 -14.87 10.03
C ALA A 287 6.20 -13.75 11.08
N ASP A 288 7.40 -13.18 11.24
CA ASP A 288 7.63 -12.01 12.09
C ASP A 288 7.34 -10.72 11.30
N PRO A 289 6.52 -9.78 11.80
CA PRO A 289 6.17 -8.54 11.11
C PRO A 289 7.35 -7.67 10.68
N PHE A 290 8.50 -7.80 11.35
CA PHE A 290 9.75 -7.08 11.03
C PHE A 290 10.70 -7.87 10.13
N GLY A 291 10.30 -9.05 9.68
CA GLY A 291 11.07 -9.89 8.77
C GLY A 291 11.05 -9.41 7.31
N SER A 292 11.69 -10.19 6.44
CA SER A 292 11.84 -9.87 5.02
C SER A 292 10.66 -10.40 4.20
N THR A 293 10.00 -9.50 3.48
CA THR A 293 9.11 -9.85 2.37
C THR A 293 9.94 -10.06 1.12
N LEU A 294 9.65 -11.13 0.40
CA LEU A 294 10.34 -11.50 -0.84
C LEU A 294 9.33 -11.74 -1.95
N ARG A 295 9.77 -11.52 -3.18
CA ARG A 295 8.94 -11.80 -4.34
C ARG A 295 9.81 -12.09 -5.56
N ARG A 296 9.51 -13.17 -6.30
CA ARG A 296 9.98 -13.36 -7.68
C ARG A 296 8.96 -12.75 -8.62
N THR A 297 9.41 -11.84 -9.47
CA THR A 297 8.56 -11.10 -10.40
C THR A 297 8.42 -11.83 -11.75
N HIS A 298 7.46 -11.41 -12.55
CA HIS A 298 7.22 -11.97 -13.88
C HIS A 298 8.42 -11.78 -14.83
N ASP A 299 9.17 -10.69 -14.69
CA ASP A 299 10.40 -10.39 -15.43
C ASP A 299 11.66 -10.98 -14.77
N ASN A 300 11.48 -12.01 -13.92
CA ASN A 300 12.54 -12.77 -13.27
C ASN A 300 13.48 -11.94 -12.39
N ARG A 301 12.98 -10.97 -11.68
CA ARG A 301 13.72 -10.25 -10.64
C ARG A 301 13.33 -10.75 -9.26
N ILE A 302 14.18 -10.53 -8.28
CA ILE A 302 13.87 -10.79 -6.86
C ILE A 302 13.75 -9.46 -6.13
N LEU A 303 12.60 -9.24 -5.52
CA LEU A 303 12.35 -8.17 -4.56
C LEU A 303 12.74 -8.63 -3.16
N VAL A 304 13.43 -7.79 -2.42
CA VAL A 304 13.64 -7.91 -0.96
C VAL A 304 13.13 -6.64 -0.32
N ARG A 305 12.19 -6.74 0.63
CA ARG A 305 11.66 -5.62 1.41
C ARG A 305 11.76 -5.94 2.89
N ASN A 306 12.53 -5.16 3.62
CA ASN A 306 12.60 -5.15 5.07
C ASN A 306 13.00 -3.75 5.56
N SER A 307 13.40 -3.64 6.82
CA SER A 307 13.86 -2.39 7.43
C SER A 307 12.79 -1.30 7.49
N PHE A 308 12.81 -0.57 8.58
CA PHE A 308 11.83 0.45 8.89
C PHE A 308 12.51 1.70 9.43
N SER A 309 11.94 2.86 9.17
CA SER A 309 12.29 4.11 9.86
C SER A 309 11.05 4.95 10.12
N PHE A 310 11.07 5.75 11.17
CA PHE A 310 10.05 6.73 11.45
C PHE A 310 10.53 8.11 11.01
N ASN A 311 9.81 8.71 10.08
CA ASN A 311 10.15 10.02 9.52
C ASN A 311 8.94 10.95 9.69
N PRO A 312 8.83 11.69 10.83
CA PRO A 312 7.65 12.48 11.17
C PRO A 312 7.37 13.65 10.20
N ASP A 313 8.37 14.07 9.44
CA ASP A 313 8.24 15.06 8.37
C ASP A 313 7.60 14.49 7.09
N GLY A 314 7.41 13.15 7.01
CA GLY A 314 6.86 12.47 5.85
C GLY A 314 7.80 12.42 4.64
N ARG A 315 9.11 12.62 4.85
CA ARG A 315 10.11 12.62 3.77
C ARG A 315 11.03 11.41 3.83
N PRO A 316 11.44 10.85 2.70
CA PRO A 316 12.42 9.77 2.67
C PRO A 316 13.79 10.26 3.19
N ARG A 317 14.60 9.33 3.63
CA ARG A 317 16.00 9.55 4.02
C ARG A 317 16.89 8.93 2.95
N GLU A 318 17.05 9.63 1.83
CA GLU A 318 17.82 9.13 0.67
C GLU A 318 19.25 8.74 1.06
N GLN A 319 19.89 9.49 1.96
CA GLN A 319 21.22 9.17 2.49
C GLN A 319 21.31 7.83 3.24
N CYS A 320 20.17 7.21 3.54
CA CYS A 320 20.13 5.90 4.20
C CYS A 320 19.91 4.74 3.23
N LEU A 321 19.63 5.01 1.95
CA LEU A 321 19.30 3.96 0.97
C LEU A 321 20.41 2.93 0.83
N ASP A 322 21.69 3.37 0.75
CA ASP A 322 22.84 2.47 0.65
C ASP A 322 22.94 1.52 1.85
N ARG A 323 22.71 2.04 3.07
CA ARG A 323 22.70 1.21 4.27
C ARG A 323 21.60 0.17 4.24
N PHE A 324 20.43 0.52 3.73
CA PHE A 324 19.34 -0.43 3.60
C PHE A 324 19.56 -1.43 2.46
N ALA A 325 20.15 -0.99 1.35
CA ALA A 325 20.60 -1.89 0.28
C ALA A 325 21.58 -2.95 0.80
N GLN A 326 22.54 -2.58 1.64
CA GLN A 326 23.47 -3.53 2.28
C GLN A 326 22.73 -4.54 3.17
N ARG A 327 21.72 -4.12 3.93
CA ARG A 327 20.89 -5.04 4.74
C ARG A 327 20.10 -6.00 3.85
N HIS A 328 19.52 -5.49 2.76
CA HIS A 328 18.82 -6.32 1.78
C HIS A 328 19.77 -7.32 1.12
N ARG A 329 21.03 -6.90 0.84
CA ARG A 329 22.06 -7.77 0.32
C ARG A 329 22.35 -8.94 1.25
N LEU A 330 22.58 -8.69 2.53
CA LEU A 330 22.78 -9.75 3.53
C LEU A 330 21.57 -10.68 3.65
N SER A 331 20.36 -10.13 3.60
CA SER A 331 19.12 -10.90 3.60
C SER A 331 18.98 -11.78 2.37
N PHE A 332 19.36 -11.24 1.19
CA PHE A 332 19.36 -11.96 -0.08
C PHE A 332 20.37 -13.10 -0.10
N GLU A 333 21.62 -12.85 0.26
CA GLU A 333 22.71 -13.83 0.27
C GLU A 333 22.42 -15.03 1.18
N ARG A 334 21.82 -14.79 2.35
CA ARG A 334 21.40 -15.86 3.27
C ARG A 334 20.34 -16.77 2.66
N ARG A 335 19.42 -16.21 1.87
CA ARG A 335 18.29 -16.93 1.28
C ARG A 335 18.63 -17.58 -0.04
N PHE A 336 19.51 -16.95 -0.81
CA PHE A 336 19.88 -17.36 -2.15
C PHE A 336 21.42 -17.45 -2.32
N PRO A 337 22.11 -18.30 -1.53
CA PRO A 337 23.57 -18.43 -1.63
C PRO A 337 24.05 -18.94 -2.99
N MET A 338 23.14 -19.55 -3.78
CA MET A 338 23.41 -20.00 -5.15
C MET A 338 23.47 -18.84 -6.16
N LEU A 339 23.09 -17.63 -5.78
CA LEU A 339 23.04 -16.44 -6.66
C LEU A 339 24.03 -15.34 -6.23
N PRO A 340 25.33 -15.63 -6.06
CA PRO A 340 26.28 -14.69 -5.46
C PRO A 340 26.58 -13.48 -6.34
N GLN A 341 26.33 -13.56 -7.66
CA GLN A 341 26.62 -12.52 -8.64
C GLN A 341 25.40 -11.64 -9.00
N VAL A 342 24.26 -11.86 -8.34
CA VAL A 342 23.05 -11.09 -8.61
C VAL A 342 23.03 -9.82 -7.78
N ASP A 343 23.08 -8.67 -8.43
CA ASP A 343 23.06 -7.35 -7.78
C ASP A 343 21.68 -6.72 -7.77
N PHE A 344 21.46 -5.80 -6.82
CA PHE A 344 20.30 -4.93 -6.83
C PHE A 344 20.51 -3.79 -7.81
N GLU A 345 19.55 -3.62 -8.71
CA GLU A 345 19.52 -2.52 -9.69
C GLU A 345 18.84 -1.28 -9.08
N TYR A 346 17.86 -1.49 -8.22
CA TYR A 346 17.09 -0.43 -7.57
C TYR A 346 16.99 -0.64 -6.07
N THR A 347 17.03 0.47 -5.30
CA THR A 347 16.70 0.49 -3.88
C THR A 347 15.90 1.76 -3.60
N TRP A 348 14.74 1.62 -2.98
CA TRP A 348 13.83 2.75 -2.73
C TRP A 348 13.15 2.64 -1.38
N SER A 349 12.53 3.73 -0.98
CA SER A 349 11.65 3.79 0.20
C SER A 349 10.18 3.91 -0.20
N GLY A 350 9.29 3.56 0.71
CA GLY A 350 7.85 3.78 0.59
C GLY A 350 7.25 4.13 1.94
N SER A 351 6.41 5.16 1.96
CA SER A 351 5.72 5.59 3.18
C SER A 351 4.50 4.71 3.45
N LEU A 352 4.37 4.21 4.66
CA LEU A 352 3.18 3.56 5.19
C LEU A 352 2.58 4.45 6.28
N ALA A 353 1.29 4.77 6.19
CA ALA A 353 0.58 5.42 7.26
C ALA A 353 0.10 4.37 8.27
N LEU A 354 0.58 4.44 9.49
CA LEU A 354 0.10 3.61 10.59
C LEU A 354 -0.67 4.48 11.58
N SER A 355 -1.60 3.90 12.30
CA SER A 355 -2.21 4.48 13.50
C SER A 355 -1.89 3.62 14.71
N GLN A 356 -1.94 4.19 15.90
CA GLN A 356 -1.61 3.47 17.13
C GLN A 356 -2.54 2.28 17.39
N ASN A 357 -3.79 2.38 16.96
CA ASN A 357 -4.82 1.34 17.10
C ASN A 357 -5.08 0.57 15.80
N HIS A 358 -4.20 0.67 14.81
CA HIS A 358 -4.30 0.03 13.49
C HIS A 358 -5.56 0.37 12.67
N LYS A 359 -6.35 1.39 13.09
CA LYS A 359 -7.56 1.82 12.38
C LYS A 359 -7.26 2.95 11.41
N GLY A 360 -7.90 2.92 10.24
CA GLY A 360 -7.93 4.02 9.29
C GLY A 360 -9.04 5.04 9.63
N PHE A 361 -9.14 6.06 8.80
CA PHE A 361 -10.25 6.99 8.80
C PHE A 361 -11.09 6.80 7.54
N PHE A 362 -12.40 6.75 7.72
CA PHE A 362 -13.39 6.68 6.66
C PHE A 362 -14.63 7.50 7.07
N GLY A 363 -15.05 8.48 6.26
CA GLY A 363 -16.25 9.26 6.54
C GLY A 363 -16.08 10.77 6.35
N GLN A 364 -16.89 11.55 7.07
CA GLN A 364 -16.91 13.01 7.00
C GLN A 364 -15.93 13.63 8.00
N LEU A 365 -15.06 14.53 7.52
CA LEU A 365 -14.06 15.27 8.31
C LEU A 365 -14.60 16.63 8.80
N ALA A 366 -15.37 17.31 7.94
CA ALA A 366 -16.02 18.59 8.17
C ALA A 366 -17.19 18.78 7.18
N PRO A 367 -18.01 19.83 7.28
CA PRO A 367 -19.00 20.12 6.25
C PRO A 367 -18.35 20.13 4.86
N ASN A 368 -18.92 19.37 3.92
CA ASN A 368 -18.44 19.20 2.54
C ASN A 368 -17.01 18.62 2.40
N VAL A 369 -16.38 18.13 3.48
CA VAL A 369 -15.05 17.50 3.45
C VAL A 369 -15.14 16.06 3.95
N TYR A 370 -14.67 15.14 3.14
CA TYR A 370 -14.71 13.69 3.38
C TYR A 370 -13.33 13.09 3.24
N GLY A 371 -13.12 11.88 3.72
CA GLY A 371 -11.82 11.23 3.59
C GLY A 371 -11.87 9.72 3.74
N ALA A 372 -10.92 9.07 3.06
CA ALA A 372 -10.52 7.70 3.29
C ALA A 372 -9.00 7.67 3.37
N LEU A 373 -8.47 7.56 4.60
CA LEU A 373 -7.06 7.80 4.93
C LEU A 373 -6.54 6.64 5.79
N CYS A 374 -5.25 6.33 5.69
CA CYS A 374 -4.63 5.22 6.41
C CYS A 374 -5.26 3.84 6.05
N CYS A 375 -5.58 3.64 4.77
CA CYS A 375 -6.35 2.49 4.31
C CYS A 375 -5.55 1.18 4.21
N ASN A 376 -4.22 1.23 4.27
CA ASN A 376 -3.27 0.10 4.41
C ASN A 376 -3.66 -1.19 3.64
N GLY A 377 -3.70 -1.11 2.30
CA GLY A 377 -4.08 -2.23 1.42
C GLY A 377 -5.55 -2.21 0.97
N LEU A 378 -6.43 -1.52 1.68
CA LEU A 378 -7.87 -1.41 1.35
C LEU A 378 -8.20 -0.19 0.47
N GLY A 379 -7.22 0.51 -0.09
CA GLY A 379 -7.42 1.79 -0.78
C GLY A 379 -8.49 1.76 -1.87
N THR A 380 -8.49 0.76 -2.72
CA THR A 380 -9.46 0.62 -3.81
C THR A 380 -10.88 0.46 -3.27
N VAL A 381 -11.11 -0.47 -2.35
CA VAL A 381 -12.45 -0.72 -1.81
C VAL A 381 -12.97 0.44 -0.97
N THR A 382 -12.10 1.07 -0.16
CA THR A 382 -12.51 2.21 0.66
C THR A 382 -12.84 3.44 -0.18
N GLY A 383 -12.10 3.70 -1.26
CA GLY A 383 -12.42 4.77 -2.21
C GLY A 383 -13.75 4.55 -2.90
N THR A 384 -14.01 3.32 -3.37
CA THR A 384 -15.28 2.93 -4.00
C THR A 384 -16.46 3.09 -3.03
N LEU A 385 -16.36 2.51 -1.82
CA LEU A 385 -17.44 2.56 -0.83
C LEU A 385 -17.69 3.98 -0.30
N LEU A 386 -16.64 4.83 -0.22
CA LEU A 386 -16.82 6.24 0.13
C LEU A 386 -17.67 6.97 -0.91
N ALA A 387 -17.41 6.74 -2.19
CA ALA A 387 -18.17 7.34 -3.28
C ALA A 387 -19.63 6.83 -3.32
N ASP A 388 -19.86 5.56 -3.05
CA ASP A 388 -21.21 5.00 -2.93
C ASP A 388 -21.97 5.58 -1.74
N TRP A 389 -21.31 5.71 -0.59
CA TRP A 389 -21.91 6.36 0.57
C TRP A 389 -22.31 7.83 0.29
N LEU A 390 -21.45 8.58 -0.41
CA LEU A 390 -21.72 9.97 -0.82
C LEU A 390 -22.87 10.07 -1.83
N ALA A 391 -23.15 9.01 -2.57
CA ALA A 391 -24.30 8.88 -3.47
C ALA A 391 -25.59 8.37 -2.78
N GLY A 392 -25.55 8.18 -1.47
CA GLY A 392 -26.70 7.65 -0.72
C GLY A 392 -26.93 6.14 -0.92
N LYS A 393 -25.90 5.39 -1.29
CA LYS A 393 -25.92 3.94 -1.54
C LYS A 393 -25.06 3.14 -0.53
N PRO A 394 -25.19 3.36 0.80
CA PRO A 394 -24.44 2.61 1.78
C PRO A 394 -24.85 1.13 1.80
N ASN A 395 -23.92 0.27 2.15
CA ASN A 395 -24.15 -1.16 2.36
C ASN A 395 -23.53 -1.61 3.71
N GLU A 396 -23.58 -2.93 4.01
CA GLU A 396 -23.03 -3.48 5.26
C GLU A 396 -21.54 -3.17 5.44
N LEU A 397 -20.76 -3.19 4.35
CA LEU A 397 -19.31 -2.92 4.39
C LEU A 397 -19.03 -1.43 4.62
N THR A 398 -19.86 -0.55 4.06
CA THR A 398 -19.80 0.89 4.31
C THR A 398 -20.07 1.19 5.79
N ASN A 399 -21.11 0.59 6.37
CA ASN A 399 -21.46 0.77 7.77
C ASN A 399 -20.33 0.25 8.68
N PHE A 400 -19.76 -0.93 8.37
CA PHE A 400 -18.60 -1.46 9.09
C PHE A 400 -17.42 -0.50 9.06
N LEU A 401 -17.09 0.12 7.91
CA LEU A 401 -16.01 1.11 7.81
C LEU A 401 -16.30 2.37 8.62
N LEU A 402 -17.54 2.85 8.64
CA LEU A 402 -17.96 4.01 9.46
C LEU A 402 -17.84 3.69 10.96
N ASP A 403 -18.31 2.53 11.39
CA ASP A 403 -18.33 2.12 12.81
C ASP A 403 -16.91 1.80 13.32
N THR A 404 -16.03 1.31 12.48
CA THR A 404 -14.65 0.99 12.85
C THR A 404 -13.66 2.11 12.60
N SER A 405 -14.08 3.21 11.94
CA SER A 405 -13.28 4.41 11.70
C SER A 405 -12.84 5.07 13.01
N GLY A 406 -11.64 5.60 13.00
CA GLY A 406 -11.16 6.43 14.10
C GLY A 406 -9.75 6.04 14.58
N PRO A 407 -8.70 6.59 13.94
CA PRO A 407 -7.35 6.45 14.42
C PRO A 407 -7.16 7.25 15.72
N ASN A 408 -6.54 6.62 16.73
CA ASN A 408 -6.26 7.26 18.01
C ASN A 408 -5.17 8.33 17.88
N LYS A 409 -5.28 9.36 18.72
CA LYS A 409 -4.22 10.38 18.84
C LYS A 409 -2.97 9.78 19.49
N ALA A 410 -1.85 9.91 18.81
CA ALA A 410 -0.54 9.58 19.34
C ALA A 410 -0.05 10.62 20.36
N PRO A 411 0.88 10.24 21.26
CA PRO A 411 1.53 11.18 22.18
C PRO A 411 2.16 12.36 21.45
N PRO A 412 2.37 13.50 22.14
CA PRO A 412 3.11 14.61 21.53
C PRO A 412 4.61 14.32 21.40
N GLU A 413 5.30 15.08 20.54
CA GLU A 413 6.75 15.07 20.50
C GLU A 413 7.34 15.61 21.82
N PRO A 414 8.52 15.11 22.29
CA PRO A 414 9.35 14.09 21.66
C PRO A 414 8.96 12.64 21.98
N PHE A 415 7.97 12.41 22.82
CA PHE A 415 7.58 11.08 23.31
C PHE A 415 7.17 10.14 22.17
N LEU A 416 6.50 10.70 21.16
CA LEU A 416 6.11 9.94 19.97
C LEU A 416 7.34 9.37 19.24
N SER A 417 8.29 10.26 18.88
CA SER A 417 9.50 9.85 18.16
C SER A 417 10.33 8.83 18.95
N VAL A 418 10.48 9.04 20.27
CA VAL A 418 11.22 8.12 21.14
C VAL A 418 10.51 6.75 21.16
N GLY A 419 9.20 6.72 21.40
CA GLY A 419 8.43 5.49 21.48
C GLY A 419 8.42 4.69 20.17
N VAL A 420 8.15 5.35 19.05
CA VAL A 420 8.12 4.68 17.74
C VAL A 420 9.52 4.16 17.36
N ASN A 421 10.58 4.96 17.52
CA ASN A 421 11.93 4.51 17.19
C ASN A 421 12.40 3.36 18.10
N ALA A 422 12.05 3.37 19.39
CA ALA A 422 12.33 2.27 20.29
C ALA A 422 11.60 0.98 19.85
N THR A 423 10.32 1.07 19.49
CA THR A 423 9.52 -0.05 18.98
C THR A 423 10.12 -0.63 17.69
N LEU A 424 10.45 0.23 16.72
CA LEU A 424 11.06 -0.18 15.46
C LEU A 424 12.44 -0.85 15.70
N TRP A 425 13.27 -0.25 16.55
CA TRP A 425 14.58 -0.81 16.89
C TRP A 425 14.48 -2.18 17.55
N TRP A 426 13.57 -2.30 18.53
CA TRP A 426 13.34 -3.56 19.24
C TRP A 426 12.78 -4.63 18.31
N GLY A 427 11.75 -4.29 17.51
CA GLY A 427 11.13 -5.20 16.56
C GLY A 427 12.13 -5.73 15.52
N GLN A 428 12.90 -4.82 14.88
CA GLN A 428 13.92 -5.22 13.90
C GLN A 428 15.03 -6.10 14.52
N ARG A 429 15.42 -5.84 15.77
CA ARG A 429 16.40 -6.66 16.48
C ARG A 429 15.83 -8.03 16.87
N LYS A 430 14.58 -8.05 17.32
CA LYS A 430 13.86 -9.28 17.66
C LYS A 430 13.63 -10.17 16.43
N ALA A 431 13.44 -9.59 15.25
CA ALA A 431 13.22 -10.37 14.02
C ALA A 431 14.37 -11.33 13.67
N GLY A 432 15.61 -11.09 14.13
CA GLY A 432 16.71 -12.04 14.01
C GLY A 432 16.98 -12.48 12.57
N LEU A 433 16.93 -13.77 12.30
CA LEU A 433 17.13 -14.34 10.96
C LEU A 433 15.94 -14.09 10.01
N GLU A 434 14.77 -13.72 10.51
CA GLU A 434 13.61 -13.37 9.68
C GLU A 434 13.84 -12.07 8.88
N ALA A 435 14.72 -11.16 9.37
CA ALA A 435 15.05 -9.87 8.75
C ALA A 435 15.95 -9.97 7.52
#